data_c9ac0b2410476346b4a9addab967d28d
#
_entry.id   c9ac0b2410476346b4a9addab967d28d
#
_cell.length_a   1.000
_cell.length_b   1.000
_cell.length_c   1.000
_cell.angle_alpha   90.00
_cell.angle_beta   90.00
_cell.angle_gamma   90.00
#
_symmetry.space_group_name_H-M   'P 1'
#
loop_
_entity.id
_entity.type
_entity.pdbx_description
1 polymer ?
#
loop_
_entity_poly.entity_id
_entity_poly.type
_entity_poly.pdbx_seq_one_letter_code
_entity_poly.pdbx_strand_id
1 'polypeptide(L)'
;MRAEAGTSALAAIVAGERRALARAMSAVENETAAGKVLLRELQPHLGRARVLGITGPPGAGKSTLVNALIGAWLARGARIGVVAVDPSSPFSGGAILGDRIRMGEHQAHERVFIRSLASRGHGGGLSRTTARVIDLLDAAGYDQIMVETVGAGQSEVEVAEIADTRVVLCPPGLGDEMQAIKAGILEIADILVVNKADLPLAERTERELLGMLSLRHYDAWTPRVVRTVATSGEGVADLADLIERHAAACASQRRSHGGRVRRLIAASAA
;
A
#
# COMPACT_ATOMS: atom_id res chain seq x y z
N MET A 1 -28.65 5.25 -24.94
CA MET A 1 -27.28 5.71 -25.19
C MET A 1 -26.37 5.85 -23.96
N ARG A 2 -26.86 6.14 -22.74
CA ARG A 2 -26.00 6.24 -21.53
C ARG A 2 -25.59 4.89 -20.90
N ALA A 3 -26.33 3.82 -21.11
CA ALA A 3 -26.04 2.49 -20.57
C ALA A 3 -24.92 1.76 -21.33
N GLU A 4 -24.81 1.95 -22.63
CA GLU A 4 -23.77 1.33 -23.46
C GLU A 4 -22.36 1.88 -23.17
N ALA A 5 -22.23 3.17 -22.78
CA ALA A 5 -20.94 3.75 -22.43
C ALA A 5 -20.38 3.18 -21.10
N GLY A 6 -21.23 2.78 -20.16
CA GLY A 6 -20.84 2.15 -18.90
C GLY A 6 -20.28 0.74 -19.11
N THR A 7 -20.95 -0.06 -19.87
CA THR A 7 -20.51 -1.45 -20.19
C THR A 7 -19.18 -1.46 -20.94
N SER A 8 -18.95 -0.50 -21.83
CA SER A 8 -17.67 -0.36 -22.54
C SER A 8 -16.54 0.04 -21.59
N ALA A 9 -16.76 0.92 -20.60
CA ALA A 9 -15.72 1.35 -19.66
C ALA A 9 -15.32 0.22 -18.70
N LEU A 10 -16.27 -0.54 -18.17
CA LEU A 10 -16.02 -1.70 -17.32
C LEU A 10 -15.22 -2.76 -18.09
N ALA A 11 -15.65 -3.12 -19.28
CA ALA A 11 -14.97 -4.11 -20.11
C ALA A 11 -13.51 -3.74 -20.39
N ALA A 12 -13.25 -2.46 -20.70
CA ALA A 12 -11.91 -1.96 -20.94
C ALA A 12 -11.03 -2.02 -19.68
N ILE A 13 -11.59 -1.73 -18.48
CA ILE A 13 -10.86 -1.83 -17.21
C ILE A 13 -10.54 -3.28 -16.91
N VAL A 14 -11.50 -4.19 -17.01
CA VAL A 14 -11.30 -5.63 -16.76
C VAL A 14 -10.30 -6.23 -17.75
N ALA A 15 -10.25 -5.72 -18.99
CA ALA A 15 -9.21 -6.05 -19.96
C ALA A 15 -7.83 -5.45 -19.65
N GLY A 16 -7.71 -4.63 -18.60
CA GLY A 16 -6.46 -4.03 -18.16
C GLY A 16 -5.99 -2.84 -19.00
N GLU A 17 -6.89 -2.17 -19.71
CA GLU A 17 -6.54 -1.01 -20.52
C GLU A 17 -6.11 0.18 -19.65
N ARG A 18 -4.83 0.57 -19.73
CA ARG A 18 -4.24 1.63 -18.88
C ARG A 18 -4.95 2.98 -18.98
N ARG A 19 -5.41 3.35 -20.18
CA ARG A 19 -6.11 4.63 -20.40
C ARG A 19 -7.51 4.63 -19.80
N ALA A 20 -8.24 3.52 -19.88
CA ALA A 20 -9.55 3.35 -19.28
C ALA A 20 -9.42 3.39 -17.75
N LEU A 21 -8.45 2.66 -17.19
CA LEU A 21 -8.13 2.65 -15.77
C LEU A 21 -7.78 4.06 -15.24
N ALA A 22 -6.91 4.80 -15.93
CA ALA A 22 -6.54 6.16 -15.53
C ALA A 22 -7.73 7.13 -15.49
N ARG A 23 -8.62 7.05 -16.52
CA ARG A 23 -9.86 7.85 -16.55
C ARG A 23 -10.82 7.47 -15.43
N ALA A 24 -10.98 6.17 -15.18
CA ALA A 24 -11.81 5.66 -14.10
C ALA A 24 -11.32 6.14 -12.72
N MET A 25 -10.02 6.10 -12.47
CA MET A 25 -9.43 6.63 -11.24
C MET A 25 -9.75 8.11 -11.06
N SER A 26 -9.57 8.93 -12.09
CA SER A 26 -9.92 10.35 -12.01
C SER A 26 -11.42 10.57 -11.77
N ALA A 27 -12.29 9.76 -12.36
CA ALA A 27 -13.74 9.84 -12.13
C ALA A 27 -14.12 9.48 -10.68
N VAL A 28 -13.42 8.51 -10.09
CA VAL A 28 -13.61 8.05 -8.71
C VAL A 28 -13.04 9.05 -7.70
N GLU A 29 -11.86 9.60 -7.96
CA GLU A 29 -11.24 10.65 -7.14
C GLU A 29 -12.09 11.93 -7.07
N ASN A 30 -12.75 12.28 -8.19
CA ASN A 30 -13.63 13.45 -8.27
C ASN A 30 -15.09 13.12 -7.91
N GLU A 31 -15.39 11.93 -7.37
CA GLU A 31 -16.70 11.46 -6.93
C GLU A 31 -17.84 11.67 -7.95
N THR A 32 -17.52 11.55 -9.24
CA THR A 32 -18.50 11.74 -10.31
C THR A 32 -19.61 10.67 -10.25
N ALA A 33 -20.79 10.98 -10.80
CA ALA A 33 -21.89 10.02 -10.91
C ALA A 33 -21.47 8.76 -11.68
N ALA A 34 -20.69 8.92 -12.77
CA ALA A 34 -20.17 7.81 -13.54
C ALA A 34 -19.17 6.94 -12.73
N GLY A 35 -18.31 7.56 -11.90
CA GLY A 35 -17.41 6.84 -11.00
C GLY A 35 -18.17 6.01 -9.96
N LYS A 36 -19.26 6.55 -9.39
CA LYS A 36 -20.10 5.82 -8.42
C LYS A 36 -20.83 4.62 -9.05
N VAL A 37 -21.31 4.75 -10.28
CA VAL A 37 -21.93 3.62 -11.03
C VAL A 37 -20.87 2.56 -11.30
N LEU A 38 -19.72 2.94 -11.85
CA LEU A 38 -18.63 2.04 -12.16
C LEU A 38 -18.17 1.22 -10.94
N LEU A 39 -18.04 1.83 -9.75
CA LEU A 39 -17.65 1.13 -8.52
C LEU A 39 -18.67 0.03 -8.11
N ARG A 40 -19.94 0.18 -8.45
CA ARG A 40 -20.94 -0.88 -8.22
C ARG A 40 -20.78 -2.02 -9.23
N GLU A 41 -20.54 -1.68 -10.48
CA GLU A 41 -20.38 -2.66 -11.56
C GLU A 41 -19.09 -3.49 -11.41
N LEU A 42 -18.04 -2.94 -10.77
CA LEU A 42 -16.78 -3.63 -10.52
C LEU A 42 -16.86 -4.76 -9.47
N GLN A 43 -17.89 -4.77 -8.61
CA GLN A 43 -17.98 -5.69 -7.47
C GLN A 43 -17.72 -7.17 -7.80
N PRO A 44 -18.24 -7.75 -8.91
CA PRO A 44 -17.99 -9.14 -9.27
C PRO A 44 -16.54 -9.46 -9.66
N HIS A 45 -15.74 -8.44 -9.92
CA HIS A 45 -14.36 -8.57 -10.41
C HIS A 45 -13.29 -8.38 -9.32
N LEU A 46 -13.73 -8.19 -8.06
CA LEU A 46 -12.83 -7.88 -6.93
C LEU A 46 -12.40 -9.12 -6.14
N GLY A 47 -11.35 -8.95 -5.33
CA GLY A 47 -10.90 -9.92 -4.33
C GLY A 47 -9.76 -10.82 -4.78
N ARG A 48 -9.09 -10.53 -5.89
CA ARG A 48 -7.93 -11.27 -6.41
C ARG A 48 -6.61 -10.67 -5.96
N ALA A 49 -6.51 -9.34 -5.98
CA ALA A 49 -5.29 -8.63 -5.62
C ALA A 49 -4.94 -8.78 -4.13
N ARG A 50 -3.66 -8.81 -3.84
CA ARG A 50 -3.11 -8.68 -2.49
C ARG A 50 -2.71 -7.24 -2.24
N VAL A 51 -3.16 -6.67 -1.13
CA VAL A 51 -2.91 -5.27 -0.78
C VAL A 51 -1.87 -5.20 0.32
N LEU A 52 -0.74 -4.59 0.00
CA LEU A 52 0.38 -4.35 0.89
C LEU A 52 0.39 -2.89 1.34
N GLY A 53 0.28 -2.63 2.62
CA GLY A 53 0.50 -1.31 3.21
C GLY A 53 1.95 -1.16 3.65
N ILE A 54 2.61 -0.10 3.22
CA ILE A 54 4.01 0.20 3.57
C ILE A 54 4.05 1.52 4.30
N THR A 55 4.51 1.49 5.55
CA THR A 55 4.63 2.67 6.40
C THR A 55 5.97 2.70 7.12
N GLY A 56 6.25 3.78 7.83
CA GLY A 56 7.48 4.02 8.58
C GLY A 56 7.93 5.48 8.51
N PRO A 57 8.91 5.88 9.31
CA PRO A 57 9.31 7.27 9.43
C PRO A 57 9.81 7.88 8.11
N PRO A 58 9.82 9.21 8.00
CA PRO A 58 10.48 9.90 6.89
C PRO A 58 11.94 9.44 6.76
N GLY A 59 12.42 9.28 5.54
CA GLY A 59 13.80 8.84 5.31
C GLY A 59 14.07 7.34 5.57
N ALA A 60 13.11 6.53 6.01
CA ALA A 60 13.27 5.09 6.20
C ALA A 60 13.58 4.31 4.91
N GLY A 61 13.37 4.92 3.74
CA GLY A 61 13.60 4.28 2.44
C GLY A 61 12.38 3.54 1.90
N LYS A 62 11.17 3.94 2.26
CA LYS A 62 9.91 3.34 1.79
C LYS A 62 9.83 3.26 0.27
N SER A 63 9.96 4.38 -0.42
CA SER A 63 9.88 4.42 -1.89
C SER A 63 10.98 3.61 -2.57
N THR A 64 12.19 3.57 -1.97
CA THR A 64 13.28 2.71 -2.47
C THR A 64 12.94 1.23 -2.32
N LEU A 65 12.36 0.84 -1.18
CA LEU A 65 11.93 -0.54 -0.95
C LEU A 65 10.76 -0.92 -1.87
N VAL A 66 9.80 -0.01 -2.08
CA VAL A 66 8.71 -0.21 -3.05
C VAL A 66 9.29 -0.47 -4.44
N ASN A 67 10.26 0.33 -4.89
CA ASN A 67 10.92 0.13 -6.18
C ASN A 67 11.62 -1.24 -6.28
N ALA A 68 12.33 -1.65 -5.24
CA ALA A 68 12.98 -2.96 -5.18
C ALA A 68 11.98 -4.13 -5.19
N LEU A 69 10.86 -4.02 -4.46
CA LEU A 69 9.78 -5.01 -4.47
C LEU A 69 9.08 -5.09 -5.83
N ILE A 70 8.91 -3.97 -6.55
CA ILE A 70 8.41 -3.99 -7.93
C ILE A 70 9.30 -4.90 -8.78
N GLY A 71 10.61 -4.70 -8.73
CA GLY A 71 11.57 -5.52 -9.49
C GLY A 71 11.47 -7.01 -9.14
N ALA A 72 11.41 -7.33 -7.85
CA ALA A 72 11.30 -8.71 -7.37
C ALA A 72 10.01 -9.40 -7.86
N TRP A 73 8.86 -8.75 -7.82
CA TRP A 73 7.60 -9.32 -8.30
C TRP A 73 7.46 -9.30 -9.82
N LEU A 74 8.05 -8.33 -10.52
CA LEU A 74 8.12 -8.37 -11.98
C LEU A 74 8.90 -9.58 -12.48
N ALA A 75 9.99 -9.95 -11.82
CA ALA A 75 10.76 -11.15 -12.12
C ALA A 75 9.93 -12.45 -11.94
N ARG A 76 8.92 -12.43 -11.05
CA ARG A 76 7.95 -13.53 -10.84
C ARG A 76 6.76 -13.48 -11.79
N GLY A 77 6.72 -12.53 -12.71
CA GLY A 77 5.63 -12.39 -13.71
C GLY A 77 4.40 -11.63 -13.23
N ALA A 78 4.38 -11.10 -12.01
CA ALA A 78 3.24 -10.40 -11.44
C ALA A 78 2.94 -9.06 -12.12
N ARG A 79 1.67 -8.63 -12.05
CA ARG A 79 1.22 -7.26 -12.36
C ARG A 79 1.11 -6.46 -11.07
N ILE A 80 1.70 -5.27 -11.06
CA ILE A 80 1.88 -4.49 -9.83
C ILE A 80 1.22 -3.13 -9.94
N GLY A 81 0.31 -2.83 -8.99
CA GLY A 81 -0.24 -1.51 -8.77
C GLY A 81 0.49 -0.80 -7.61
N VAL A 82 0.80 0.47 -7.75
CA VAL A 82 1.32 1.29 -6.65
C VAL A 82 0.43 2.50 -6.45
N VAL A 83 0.00 2.71 -5.24
CA VAL A 83 -0.76 3.88 -4.80
C VAL A 83 0.08 4.63 -3.79
N ALA A 84 0.69 5.73 -4.23
CA ALA A 84 1.44 6.62 -3.35
C ALA A 84 0.48 7.68 -2.77
N VAL A 85 0.45 7.76 -1.45
CA VAL A 85 -0.39 8.71 -0.72
C VAL A 85 0.48 9.88 -0.27
N ASP A 86 0.44 10.98 -1.03
CA ASP A 86 1.27 12.16 -0.80
C ASP A 86 0.54 13.24 -0.01
N PRO A 87 1.26 14.04 0.79
CA PRO A 87 0.70 15.29 1.30
C PRO A 87 0.21 16.17 0.15
N SER A 88 -0.90 16.86 0.37
CA SER A 88 -1.41 17.82 -0.62
C SER A 88 -0.48 19.01 -0.75
N SER A 89 -0.20 19.42 -1.98
CA SER A 89 0.46 20.72 -2.22
C SER A 89 -0.45 21.86 -1.76
N PRO A 90 0.04 22.77 -0.90
CA PRO A 90 -0.75 23.92 -0.46
C PRO A 90 -1.09 24.89 -1.61
N PHE A 91 -0.38 24.79 -2.74
CA PHE A 91 -0.58 25.67 -3.89
C PHE A 91 -1.51 25.09 -4.95
N SER A 92 -1.42 23.78 -5.24
CA SER A 92 -2.19 23.15 -6.33
C SER A 92 -3.29 22.21 -5.83
N GLY A 93 -3.31 21.87 -4.54
CA GLY A 93 -4.21 20.86 -3.96
C GLY A 93 -3.98 19.43 -4.50
N GLY A 94 -2.98 19.26 -5.40
CA GLY A 94 -2.59 17.97 -5.96
C GLY A 94 -1.48 17.29 -5.17
N ALA A 95 -1.21 16.02 -5.48
CA ALA A 95 -0.10 15.26 -4.91
C ALA A 95 1.25 15.91 -5.29
N ILE A 96 2.17 15.97 -4.34
CA ILE A 96 3.53 16.44 -4.58
C ILE A 96 4.25 15.34 -5.36
N LEU A 97 4.62 15.61 -6.63
CA LEU A 97 5.13 14.64 -7.62
C LEU A 97 6.47 13.95 -7.26
N GLY A 98 7.02 14.15 -6.06
CA GLY A 98 8.34 13.65 -5.66
C GLY A 98 8.52 12.13 -5.78
N ASP A 99 7.48 11.35 -5.50
CA ASP A 99 7.59 9.87 -5.49
C ASP A 99 7.53 9.25 -6.89
N ARG A 100 6.88 9.90 -7.85
CA ARG A 100 6.91 9.45 -9.25
C ARG A 100 8.32 9.41 -9.84
N ILE A 101 9.19 10.34 -9.42
CA ILE A 101 10.58 10.43 -9.90
C ILE A 101 11.40 9.25 -9.36
N ARG A 102 11.12 8.81 -8.13
CA ARG A 102 11.87 7.72 -7.46
C ARG A 102 11.55 6.33 -7.99
N MET A 103 10.36 6.15 -8.59
CA MET A 103 9.91 4.89 -9.19
C MET A 103 10.03 4.91 -10.74
N GLY A 104 10.76 5.87 -11.30
CA GLY A 104 10.83 6.16 -12.74
C GLY A 104 11.26 4.99 -13.61
N GLU A 105 12.11 4.09 -13.09
CA GLU A 105 12.60 2.92 -13.84
C GLU A 105 11.47 1.96 -14.23
N HIS A 106 10.44 1.81 -13.39
CA HIS A 106 9.35 0.87 -13.63
C HIS A 106 8.08 1.55 -14.18
N GLN A 107 8.01 2.87 -14.23
CA GLN A 107 6.79 3.60 -14.63
C GLN A 107 6.34 3.29 -16.06
N ALA A 108 7.29 3.04 -16.97
CA ALA A 108 7.04 2.69 -18.36
C ALA A 108 6.70 1.19 -18.57
N HIS A 109 6.91 0.34 -17.53
CA HIS A 109 6.70 -1.09 -17.67
C HIS A 109 5.20 -1.41 -17.80
N GLU A 110 4.83 -2.24 -18.78
CA GLU A 110 3.42 -2.57 -19.10
C GLU A 110 2.65 -3.20 -17.92
N ARG A 111 3.32 -4.01 -17.08
CA ARG A 111 2.75 -4.68 -15.92
C ARG A 111 2.78 -3.84 -14.65
N VAL A 112 3.23 -2.59 -14.71
CA VAL A 112 3.26 -1.68 -13.55
C VAL A 112 2.34 -0.49 -13.78
N PHE A 113 1.53 -0.16 -12.78
CA PHE A 113 0.71 1.05 -12.75
C PHE A 113 0.95 1.82 -11.47
N ILE A 114 1.34 3.09 -11.58
CA ILE A 114 1.62 3.95 -10.43
C ILE A 114 0.65 5.13 -10.41
N ARG A 115 0.00 5.36 -9.28
CA ARG A 115 -0.91 6.49 -9.04
C ARG A 115 -0.56 7.19 -7.75
N SER A 116 -0.31 8.50 -7.80
CA SER A 116 -0.22 9.34 -6.60
C SER A 116 -1.58 9.94 -6.28
N LEU A 117 -1.97 9.87 -5.01
CA LEU A 117 -3.18 10.48 -4.46
C LEU A 117 -2.80 11.59 -3.48
N ALA A 118 -3.47 12.72 -3.56
CA ALA A 118 -3.29 13.81 -2.61
C ALA A 118 -4.12 13.57 -1.33
N SER A 119 -3.54 13.78 -0.16
CA SER A 119 -4.22 13.58 1.14
C SER A 119 -5.34 14.58 1.43
N ARG A 120 -5.42 15.69 0.71
CA ARG A 120 -6.43 16.77 0.77
C ARG A 120 -6.89 17.18 2.17
N GLY A 121 -6.10 16.89 3.22
CA GLY A 121 -6.32 17.36 4.59
C GLY A 121 -7.61 16.87 5.30
N HIS A 122 -8.31 15.89 4.76
CA HIS A 122 -9.54 15.37 5.35
C HIS A 122 -9.28 13.98 5.95
N GLY A 123 -9.38 13.85 7.26
CA GLY A 123 -9.37 12.55 7.93
C GLY A 123 -10.49 11.65 7.38
N GLY A 124 -10.18 10.40 7.04
CA GLY A 124 -11.13 9.42 6.52
C GLY A 124 -11.48 9.53 5.03
N GLY A 125 -11.29 10.69 4.39
CA GLY A 125 -11.57 10.88 2.96
C GLY A 125 -10.53 10.21 2.06
N LEU A 126 -9.27 10.25 2.46
CA LEU A 126 -8.17 9.63 1.76
C LEU A 126 -8.31 8.12 1.71
N SER A 127 -8.61 7.49 2.84
CA SER A 127 -8.80 6.04 2.93
C SER A 127 -9.89 5.54 2.01
N ARG A 128 -11.00 6.27 1.89
CA ARG A 128 -12.10 5.92 0.94
C ARG A 128 -11.65 6.00 -0.51
N THR A 129 -10.96 7.06 -0.89
CA THR A 129 -10.46 7.23 -2.26
C THR A 129 -9.41 6.16 -2.58
N THR A 130 -8.48 5.91 -1.65
CA THR A 130 -7.47 4.86 -1.79
C THR A 130 -8.10 3.48 -1.95
N ALA A 131 -9.09 3.12 -1.12
CA ALA A 131 -9.81 1.85 -1.24
C ALA A 131 -10.49 1.69 -2.61
N ARG A 132 -11.10 2.74 -3.14
CA ARG A 132 -11.74 2.74 -4.47
C ARG A 132 -10.73 2.60 -5.61
N VAL A 133 -9.55 3.21 -5.47
CA VAL A 133 -8.46 3.07 -6.45
C VAL A 133 -7.87 1.66 -6.40
N ILE A 134 -7.74 1.06 -5.22
CA ILE A 134 -7.37 -0.35 -5.04
C ILE A 134 -8.37 -1.26 -5.78
N ASP A 135 -9.68 -1.02 -5.65
CA ASP A 135 -10.69 -1.80 -6.34
C ASP A 135 -10.58 -1.73 -7.87
N LEU A 136 -10.27 -0.56 -8.40
CA LEU A 136 -10.03 -0.39 -9.84
C LEU A 136 -8.80 -1.18 -10.30
N LEU A 137 -7.72 -1.20 -9.52
CA LEU A 137 -6.52 -2.00 -9.81
C LEU A 137 -6.81 -3.50 -9.71
N ASP A 138 -7.53 -3.94 -8.67
CA ASP A 138 -7.93 -5.34 -8.47
C ASP A 138 -8.77 -5.82 -9.67
N ALA A 139 -9.81 -5.07 -10.05
CA ALA A 139 -10.65 -5.40 -11.19
C ALA A 139 -9.89 -5.41 -12.54
N ALA A 140 -8.85 -4.56 -12.67
CA ALA A 140 -7.98 -4.53 -13.84
C ALA A 140 -6.93 -5.67 -13.85
N GLY A 141 -6.96 -6.58 -12.87
CA GLY A 141 -6.14 -7.78 -12.81
C GLY A 141 -4.70 -7.53 -12.36
N TYR A 142 -4.48 -6.56 -11.45
CA TYR A 142 -3.20 -6.42 -10.76
C TYR A 142 -3.12 -7.42 -9.60
N ASP A 143 -2.00 -8.15 -9.50
CA ASP A 143 -1.80 -9.22 -8.53
C ASP A 143 -1.39 -8.67 -7.15
N GLN A 144 -0.47 -7.68 -7.16
CA GLN A 144 0.06 -7.02 -5.99
C GLN A 144 -0.27 -5.53 -6.05
N ILE A 145 -0.86 -4.99 -4.99
CA ILE A 145 -1.16 -3.56 -4.89
C ILE A 145 -0.45 -3.03 -3.66
N MET A 146 0.55 -2.18 -3.86
CA MET A 146 1.27 -1.51 -2.78
C MET A 146 0.67 -0.15 -2.49
N VAL A 147 0.40 0.13 -1.23
CA VAL A 147 -0.03 1.45 -0.75
C VAL A 147 1.09 2.00 0.12
N GLU A 148 1.71 3.05 -0.35
CA GLU A 148 2.79 3.74 0.36
C GLU A 148 2.30 5.06 0.94
N THR A 149 2.57 5.31 2.21
CA THR A 149 2.34 6.61 2.84
C THR A 149 3.59 7.46 2.79
N VAL A 150 3.44 8.74 2.46
CA VAL A 150 4.52 9.72 2.53
C VAL A 150 4.30 10.62 3.74
N GLY A 151 5.17 10.50 4.72
CA GLY A 151 5.15 11.33 5.93
C GLY A 151 4.67 10.59 7.18
N ALA A 152 4.80 11.26 8.32
CA ALA A 152 4.32 10.79 9.62
C ALA A 152 2.90 11.32 9.88
N GLY A 153 2.03 10.50 10.46
CA GLY A 153 0.73 10.94 10.94
C GLY A 153 -0.41 9.95 10.76
N GLN A 154 -1.65 10.42 10.81
CA GLN A 154 -2.87 9.59 10.78
C GLN A 154 -3.01 8.73 9.51
N SER A 155 -2.41 9.11 8.39
CA SER A 155 -2.40 8.33 7.14
C SER A 155 -1.76 6.94 7.29
N GLU A 156 -0.87 6.75 8.27
CA GLU A 156 -0.24 5.46 8.55
C GLU A 156 -1.24 4.45 9.13
N VAL A 157 -2.10 4.89 10.03
CA VAL A 157 -3.17 4.05 10.60
C VAL A 157 -4.21 3.73 9.53
N GLU A 158 -4.59 4.71 8.71
CA GLU A 158 -5.57 4.54 7.65
C GLU A 158 -5.11 3.50 6.60
N VAL A 159 -3.82 3.51 6.21
CA VAL A 159 -3.27 2.51 5.28
C VAL A 159 -3.28 1.12 5.91
N ALA A 160 -3.01 1.01 7.21
CA ALA A 160 -3.08 -0.26 7.92
C ALA A 160 -4.48 -0.88 7.91
N GLU A 161 -5.54 -0.07 7.86
CA GLU A 161 -6.91 -0.56 7.84
C GLU A 161 -7.32 -1.17 6.49
N ILE A 162 -6.75 -0.69 5.39
CA ILE A 162 -7.08 -1.15 4.03
C ILE A 162 -6.17 -2.26 3.52
N ALA A 163 -5.00 -2.45 4.14
CA ALA A 163 -4.02 -3.45 3.71
C ALA A 163 -4.36 -4.87 4.22
N ASP A 164 -4.02 -5.86 3.41
CA ASP A 164 -4.06 -7.28 3.78
C ASP A 164 -2.78 -7.69 4.55
N THR A 165 -1.65 -7.06 4.21
CA THR A 165 -0.35 -7.21 4.89
C THR A 165 0.22 -5.82 5.19
N ARG A 166 0.69 -5.61 6.41
CA ARG A 166 1.24 -4.33 6.88
C ARG A 166 2.73 -4.45 7.15
N VAL A 167 3.51 -3.75 6.35
CA VAL A 167 4.97 -3.67 6.46
C VAL A 167 5.36 -2.34 7.06
N VAL A 168 6.09 -2.39 8.17
CA VAL A 168 6.60 -1.21 8.87
C VAL A 168 8.12 -1.17 8.77
N LEU A 169 8.65 -0.09 8.20
CA LEU A 169 10.09 0.13 8.10
C LEU A 169 10.63 0.77 9.37
N CYS A 170 11.69 0.17 9.89
CA CYS A 170 12.40 0.57 11.10
C CYS A 170 13.89 0.72 10.76
N PRO A 171 14.35 1.86 10.20
CA PRO A 171 15.75 2.04 9.87
C PRO A 171 16.61 2.13 11.13
N PRO A 172 17.93 1.77 11.04
CA PRO A 172 18.83 1.88 12.17
C PRO A 172 19.01 3.31 12.68
N GLY A 173 19.19 3.47 13.99
CA GLY A 173 19.54 4.76 14.60
C GLY A 173 18.37 5.73 14.84
N LEU A 174 17.15 5.26 14.82
CA LEU A 174 15.95 6.03 15.17
C LEU A 174 15.84 6.30 16.69
N GLY A 175 16.68 7.05 17.32
CA GLY A 175 16.60 7.43 18.73
C GLY A 175 15.19 7.55 19.32
N ASP A 176 14.73 8.77 19.62
CA ASP A 176 13.38 9.03 20.19
C ASP A 176 12.23 8.73 19.21
N GLU A 177 12.47 8.76 17.89
CA GLU A 177 11.46 8.36 16.88
C GLU A 177 11.06 6.89 17.01
N MET A 178 11.97 6.02 17.51
CA MET A 178 11.62 4.65 17.88
C MET A 178 10.56 4.59 18.98
N GLN A 179 10.51 5.55 19.88
CA GLN A 179 9.50 5.61 20.93
C GLN A 179 8.11 5.91 20.34
N ALA A 180 8.02 6.78 19.35
CA ALA A 180 6.77 7.07 18.65
C ALA A 180 6.28 5.87 17.82
N ILE A 181 7.20 5.14 17.17
CA ILE A 181 6.90 3.88 16.47
C ILE A 181 6.41 2.82 17.46
N LYS A 182 7.01 2.76 18.68
CA LYS A 182 6.64 1.82 19.73
C LYS A 182 5.19 1.97 20.21
N ALA A 183 4.65 3.19 20.20
CA ALA A 183 3.38 3.50 20.85
C ALA A 183 2.11 3.09 20.08
N GLY A 184 2.18 2.72 18.79
CA GLY A 184 0.98 2.37 18.02
C GLY A 184 1.25 1.57 16.76
N ILE A 185 2.32 1.90 16.02
CA ILE A 185 2.57 1.30 14.70
C ILE A 185 3.00 -0.17 14.82
N LEU A 186 3.73 -0.55 15.88
CA LEU A 186 4.10 -1.95 16.14
C LEU A 186 2.89 -2.85 16.42
N GLU A 187 1.77 -2.27 16.87
CA GLU A 187 0.55 -3.06 17.15
C GLU A 187 -0.15 -3.51 15.87
N ILE A 188 0.05 -2.76 14.80
CA ILE A 188 -0.58 -3.04 13.52
C ILE A 188 0.33 -3.77 12.53
N ALA A 189 1.64 -3.88 12.82
CA ALA A 189 2.61 -4.49 11.91
C ALA A 189 2.44 -6.00 11.79
N ASP A 190 2.43 -6.51 10.57
CA ASP A 190 2.54 -7.94 10.28
C ASP A 190 4.00 -8.33 10.01
N ILE A 191 4.77 -7.38 9.45
CA ILE A 191 6.20 -7.55 9.14
C ILE A 191 6.92 -6.25 9.50
N LEU A 192 8.00 -6.37 10.23
CA LEU A 192 8.92 -5.29 10.58
C LEU A 192 10.18 -5.40 9.70
N VAL A 193 10.54 -4.31 9.03
CA VAL A 193 11.69 -4.29 8.13
C VAL A 193 12.77 -3.35 8.66
N VAL A 194 13.89 -3.91 9.07
CA VAL A 194 15.11 -3.14 9.33
C VAL A 194 15.75 -2.83 7.98
N ASN A 195 15.29 -1.74 7.35
CA ASN A 195 15.84 -1.28 6.08
C ASN A 195 17.13 -0.49 6.30
N LYS A 196 17.98 -0.37 5.28
CA LYS A 196 19.35 0.16 5.39
C LYS A 196 20.20 -0.67 6.35
N ALA A 197 20.10 -1.99 6.24
CA ALA A 197 20.78 -2.93 7.13
C ALA A 197 22.31 -2.96 6.97
N ASP A 198 22.82 -2.25 5.96
CA ASP A 198 24.23 -1.92 5.75
C ASP A 198 24.77 -0.86 6.72
N LEU A 199 23.89 -0.10 7.37
CA LEU A 199 24.29 0.92 8.32
C LEU A 199 24.61 0.35 9.71
N PRO A 200 25.50 1.02 10.46
CA PRO A 200 25.73 0.70 11.87
C PRO A 200 24.43 0.68 12.67
N LEU A 201 24.36 -0.14 13.71
CA LEU A 201 23.19 -0.34 14.58
C LEU A 201 22.03 -1.16 13.99
N ALA A 202 22.11 -1.67 12.77
CA ALA A 202 21.05 -2.50 12.20
C ALA A 202 20.77 -3.75 13.06
N GLU A 203 21.82 -4.45 13.50
CA GLU A 203 21.68 -5.62 14.38
C GLU A 203 21.11 -5.27 15.76
N ARG A 204 21.43 -4.07 16.27
CA ARG A 204 20.84 -3.60 17.53
C ARG A 204 19.35 -3.34 17.37
N THR A 205 18.96 -2.63 16.30
CA THR A 205 17.56 -2.36 15.98
C THR A 205 16.77 -3.66 15.82
N GLU A 206 17.30 -4.65 15.12
CA GLU A 206 16.67 -5.97 14.97
C GLU A 206 16.45 -6.64 16.33
N ARG A 207 17.48 -6.68 17.19
CA ARG A 207 17.38 -7.27 18.54
C ARG A 207 16.35 -6.57 19.42
N GLU A 208 16.28 -5.23 19.34
CA GLU A 208 15.28 -4.45 20.08
C GLU A 208 13.86 -4.77 19.60
N LEU A 209 13.64 -4.88 18.28
CA LEU A 209 12.34 -5.26 17.71
C LEU A 209 11.94 -6.69 18.12
N LEU A 210 12.86 -7.65 18.02
CA LEU A 210 12.60 -9.03 18.46
C LEU A 210 12.29 -9.12 19.95
N GLY A 211 13.01 -8.35 20.78
CA GLY A 211 12.72 -8.25 22.23
C GLY A 211 11.32 -7.71 22.49
N MET A 212 10.88 -6.69 21.76
CA MET A 212 9.51 -6.16 21.92
C MET A 212 8.44 -7.16 21.46
N LEU A 213 8.66 -7.87 20.37
CA LEU A 213 7.72 -8.89 19.88
C LEU A 213 7.58 -10.05 20.87
N SER A 214 8.64 -10.43 21.59
CA SER A 214 8.61 -11.52 22.58
C SER A 214 7.76 -11.21 23.82
N LEU A 215 7.44 -9.95 24.08
CA LEU A 215 6.62 -9.52 25.21
C LEU A 215 5.11 -9.61 24.93
N ARG A 216 4.71 -9.94 23.71
CA ARG A 216 3.31 -9.98 23.29
C ARG A 216 2.88 -11.39 22.92
N HIS A 217 1.60 -11.65 23.12
CA HIS A 217 0.96 -12.86 22.62
C HIS A 217 0.32 -12.59 21.25
N TYR A 218 0.46 -13.54 20.31
CA TYR A 218 -0.07 -13.45 18.97
C TYR A 218 -0.86 -14.73 18.64
N ASP A 219 -2.08 -14.57 18.15
CA ASP A 219 -2.96 -15.72 17.87
C ASP A 219 -2.65 -16.39 16.53
N ALA A 220 -2.92 -15.70 15.42
CA ALA A 220 -2.86 -16.30 14.08
C ALA A 220 -1.53 -16.08 13.35
N TRP A 221 -0.86 -14.95 13.61
CA TRP A 221 0.40 -14.58 12.98
C TRP A 221 1.31 -13.85 13.97
N THR A 222 2.49 -14.38 14.17
CA THR A 222 3.55 -13.69 14.90
C THR A 222 4.31 -12.79 13.93
N PRO A 223 4.34 -11.46 14.14
CA PRO A 223 5.09 -10.56 13.29
C PRO A 223 6.56 -10.97 13.15
N ARG A 224 7.12 -10.79 11.96
CA ARG A 224 8.50 -11.17 11.64
C ARG A 224 9.35 -9.94 11.43
N VAL A 225 10.62 -10.03 11.82
CA VAL A 225 11.64 -9.01 11.53
C VAL A 225 12.51 -9.49 10.39
N VAL A 226 12.72 -8.63 9.38
CA VAL A 226 13.57 -8.90 8.22
C VAL A 226 14.50 -7.73 8.00
N ARG A 227 15.76 -8.01 7.66
CA ARG A 227 16.74 -7.00 7.25
C ARG A 227 16.72 -6.83 5.74
N THR A 228 16.81 -5.59 5.27
CA THR A 228 16.91 -5.26 3.85
C THR A 228 17.89 -4.13 3.60
N VAL A 229 18.55 -4.18 2.44
CA VAL A 229 19.27 -3.04 1.85
C VAL A 229 18.59 -2.76 0.51
N ALA A 230 17.55 -1.92 0.55
CA ALA A 230 16.69 -1.70 -0.61
C ALA A 230 17.42 -1.19 -1.86
N THR A 231 18.56 -0.51 -1.69
CA THR A 231 19.38 0.01 -2.79
C THR A 231 20.15 -1.08 -3.53
N SER A 232 20.58 -2.14 -2.84
CA SER A 232 21.30 -3.29 -3.44
C SER A 232 20.37 -4.46 -3.76
N GLY A 233 19.13 -4.46 -3.21
CA GLY A 233 18.20 -5.57 -3.32
C GLY A 233 18.43 -6.69 -2.29
N GLU A 234 19.40 -6.57 -1.40
CA GLU A 234 19.67 -7.56 -0.34
C GLU A 234 18.46 -7.70 0.59
N GLY A 235 18.03 -8.94 0.87
CA GLY A 235 16.87 -9.26 1.71
C GLY A 235 15.50 -8.96 1.09
N VAL A 236 15.44 -8.35 -0.09
CA VAL A 236 14.17 -7.97 -0.74
C VAL A 236 13.41 -9.20 -1.23
N ALA A 237 14.10 -10.21 -1.75
CA ALA A 237 13.47 -11.47 -2.17
C ALA A 237 12.86 -12.21 -0.97
N ASP A 238 13.58 -12.28 0.16
CA ASP A 238 13.09 -12.90 1.40
C ASP A 238 11.88 -12.16 1.97
N LEU A 239 11.88 -10.83 1.89
CA LEU A 239 10.74 -10.00 2.26
C LEU A 239 9.53 -10.28 1.37
N ALA A 240 9.72 -10.39 0.05
CA ALA A 240 8.63 -10.71 -0.88
C ALA A 240 8.03 -12.09 -0.56
N ASP A 241 8.87 -13.11 -0.28
CA ASP A 241 8.41 -14.44 0.12
C ASP A 241 7.67 -14.43 1.46
N LEU A 242 8.12 -13.60 2.41
CA LEU A 242 7.47 -13.45 3.70
C LEU A 242 6.09 -12.79 3.57
N ILE A 243 5.97 -11.77 2.72
CA ILE A 243 4.68 -11.13 2.40
C ILE A 243 3.70 -12.15 1.81
N GLU A 244 4.16 -13.00 0.89
CA GLU A 244 3.32 -14.05 0.28
C GLU A 244 2.90 -15.10 1.31
N ARG A 245 3.81 -15.50 2.21
CA ARG A 245 3.50 -16.43 3.31
C ARG A 245 2.48 -15.85 4.28
N HIS A 246 2.62 -14.57 4.67
CA HIS A 246 1.63 -13.89 5.51
C HIS A 246 0.25 -13.87 4.83
N ALA A 247 0.20 -13.46 3.56
CA ALA A 247 -1.05 -13.42 2.81
C ALA A 247 -1.73 -14.78 2.69
N ALA A 248 -0.96 -15.88 2.61
CA ALA A 248 -1.47 -17.25 2.61
C ALA A 248 -1.99 -17.67 3.99
N ALA A 249 -1.24 -17.39 5.06
CA ALA A 249 -1.62 -17.72 6.44
C ALA A 249 -2.91 -17.00 6.88
N CYS A 250 -3.09 -15.75 6.44
CA CYS A 250 -4.24 -14.91 6.79
C CYS A 250 -5.35 -14.90 5.72
N ALA A 251 -5.34 -15.84 4.78
CA ALA A 251 -6.29 -15.88 3.67
C ALA A 251 -7.76 -15.96 4.13
N SER A 252 -8.06 -16.65 5.21
CA SER A 252 -9.40 -16.74 5.80
C SER A 252 -9.90 -15.42 6.40
N GLN A 253 -8.96 -14.53 6.79
CA GLN A 253 -9.23 -13.20 7.31
C GLN A 253 -9.22 -12.14 6.20
N ARG A 254 -9.02 -12.54 4.95
CA ARG A 254 -8.91 -11.65 3.79
C ARG A 254 -10.13 -10.76 3.73
N ARG A 255 -9.88 -9.50 3.81
CA ARG A 255 -10.91 -8.48 3.90
C ARG A 255 -11.56 -8.32 2.53
N SER A 256 -12.78 -8.84 2.36
CA SER A 256 -13.58 -8.51 1.19
C SER A 256 -13.70 -6.99 1.05
N HIS A 257 -13.84 -6.48 -0.16
CA HIS A 257 -14.03 -5.06 -0.42
C HIS A 257 -15.08 -4.42 0.52
N GLY A 258 -16.23 -5.05 0.71
CA GLY A 258 -17.27 -4.60 1.64
C GLY A 258 -16.78 -4.51 3.09
N GLY A 259 -15.81 -5.33 3.51
CA GLY A 259 -15.17 -5.25 4.82
C GLY A 259 -14.21 -4.07 4.96
N ARG A 260 -13.47 -3.70 3.90
CA ARG A 260 -12.58 -2.53 3.88
C ARG A 260 -13.39 -1.24 4.01
N VAL A 261 -14.40 -1.05 3.16
CA VAL A 261 -15.26 0.14 3.19
C VAL A 261 -16.04 0.28 4.49
N ARG A 262 -16.59 -0.83 5.05
CA ARG A 262 -17.33 -0.79 6.32
C ARG A 262 -16.45 -0.35 7.50
N ARG A 263 -15.19 -0.77 7.54
CA ARG A 263 -14.24 -0.34 8.59
C ARG A 263 -13.90 1.13 8.46
N LEU A 264 -13.65 1.62 7.24
CA LEU A 264 -13.40 3.04 6.99
C LEU A 264 -14.59 3.91 7.39
N ILE A 265 -15.82 3.44 7.18
CA ILE A 265 -17.03 4.12 7.64
C ILE A 265 -17.12 4.10 9.16
N ALA A 266 -16.84 2.97 9.80
CA ALA A 266 -16.89 2.83 11.26
C ALA A 266 -15.82 3.70 11.95
N ALA A 267 -14.59 3.72 11.44
CA ALA A 267 -13.51 4.57 11.95
C ALA A 267 -13.77 6.08 11.77
N SER A 268 -14.59 6.45 10.76
CA SER A 268 -14.96 7.86 10.52
C SER A 268 -16.15 8.33 11.39
N ALA A 269 -16.82 7.41 12.08
CA ALA A 269 -17.98 7.69 12.92
C ALA A 269 -17.66 7.65 14.43
N ALA A 270 -16.44 7.24 14.81
CA ALA A 270 -15.88 7.25 16.15
C ALA A 270 -14.95 8.43 16.34
#